data_4f56b083e6327fef2239da6b2be4f4b7
#
_entry.id   4f56b083e6327fef2239da6b2be4f4b7
#
_cell.length_a   1.000
_cell.length_b   1.000
_cell.length_c   1.000
_cell.angle_alpha   90.00
_cell.angle_beta   90.00
_cell.angle_gamma   90.00
#
_symmetry.space_group_name_H-M   'P 1'
#
loop_
_entity.id
_entity.type
_entity.pdbx_description
1 polymer ?
#
loop_
_entity_poly.entity_id
_entity_poly.type
_entity_poly.pdbx_seq_one_letter_code
_entity_poly.pdbx_strand_id
1 'polypeptide(L)'
;MRRALKKTASKGISRACRKWAPPPRMSIIEWATKYRYLSTEEAGKPGKYRFDVTPHLVWPGGPLEALDDPNVFEIVGRKSAQVAWTSGVMGNAIGKWIDLDPSPILILFPKAEAAKQYVAEKLEPMIAATKRLRKKVDLRSRKLQQRQDF
;
A
#
# COMPACT_ATOMS: atom_id res chain seq x y z
N MET A 1 -1.59 25.65 40.71
CA MET A 1 -0.47 24.78 40.28
C MET A 1 -0.87 23.33 40.04
N ARG A 2 -1.58 22.61 40.91
CA ARG A 2 -2.00 21.19 40.74
C ARG A 2 -2.89 20.88 39.53
N ARG A 3 -3.72 21.83 39.04
CA ARG A 3 -4.64 21.64 37.89
C ARG A 3 -3.89 21.65 36.53
N ALA A 4 -2.81 22.38 36.41
CA ALA A 4 -1.97 22.46 35.19
C ALA A 4 -1.14 21.17 35.03
N LEU A 5 -0.57 20.65 36.12
CA LEU A 5 0.19 19.39 36.13
C LEU A 5 -0.66 18.17 35.73
N LYS A 6 -1.93 18.08 36.20
CA LYS A 6 -2.85 17.01 35.78
C LYS A 6 -3.17 17.07 34.28
N LYS A 7 -3.34 18.27 33.70
CA LYS A 7 -3.62 18.45 32.26
C LYS A 7 -2.43 18.04 31.39
N THR A 8 -1.20 18.29 31.83
CA THR A 8 0.04 17.94 31.11
C THR A 8 0.31 16.45 31.17
N ALA A 9 0.12 15.82 32.33
CA ALA A 9 0.26 14.37 32.50
C ALA A 9 -0.75 13.60 31.65
N SER A 10 -2.03 14.02 31.63
CA SER A 10 -3.08 13.37 30.82
C SER A 10 -2.79 13.50 29.31
N LYS A 11 -2.23 14.61 28.84
CA LYS A 11 -1.77 14.77 27.44
C LYS A 11 -0.58 13.86 27.11
N GLY A 12 0.35 13.65 28.04
CA GLY A 12 1.49 12.74 27.89
C GLY A 12 1.04 11.29 27.78
N ILE A 13 0.16 10.84 28.65
CA ILE A 13 -0.41 9.49 28.67
C ILE A 13 -1.22 9.22 27.39
N SER A 14 -2.08 10.16 26.95
CA SER A 14 -2.85 10.01 25.72
C SER A 14 -1.97 9.97 24.45
N ARG A 15 -0.81 10.62 24.49
CA ARG A 15 0.17 10.58 23.40
C ARG A 15 0.95 9.26 23.36
N ALA A 16 1.28 8.69 24.51
CA ALA A 16 1.88 7.37 24.63
C ALA A 16 0.89 6.28 24.21
N CYS A 17 -0.35 6.32 24.68
CA CYS A 17 -1.41 5.37 24.33
C CYS A 17 -1.73 5.36 22.84
N ARG A 18 -1.60 6.50 22.12
CA ARG A 18 -1.78 6.56 20.67
C ARG A 18 -0.76 5.72 19.88
N LYS A 19 0.42 5.49 20.42
CA LYS A 19 1.44 4.60 19.79
C LYS A 19 1.06 3.12 19.91
N TRP A 20 0.22 2.77 20.87
CA TRP A 20 -0.26 1.40 21.14
C TRP A 20 -1.64 1.15 20.55
N ALA A 21 -2.29 2.18 20.01
CA ALA A 21 -3.57 2.00 19.34
C ALA A 21 -3.39 1.13 18.09
N PRO A 22 -4.26 0.13 17.88
CA PRO A 22 -4.22 -0.66 16.66
C PRO A 22 -4.40 0.24 15.43
N PRO A 23 -3.81 -0.12 14.28
CA PRO A 23 -4.00 0.63 13.05
C PRO A 23 -5.49 0.72 12.71
N PRO A 24 -5.94 1.83 12.10
CA PRO A 24 -7.34 1.98 11.74
C PRO A 24 -7.76 0.91 10.74
N ARG A 25 -8.89 0.28 10.99
CA ARG A 25 -9.50 -0.63 10.01
C ARG A 25 -9.97 0.19 8.82
N MET A 26 -9.44 -0.10 7.65
CA MET A 26 -9.71 0.62 6.42
C MET A 26 -9.65 -0.35 5.25
N SER A 27 -10.59 -0.26 4.32
CA SER A 27 -10.57 -1.07 3.11
C SER A 27 -9.43 -0.66 2.17
N ILE A 28 -9.07 -1.54 1.22
CA ILE A 28 -8.08 -1.23 0.18
C ILE A 28 -8.54 -0.03 -0.65
N ILE A 29 -9.83 0.03 -0.95
CA ILE A 29 -10.45 1.13 -1.72
C ILE A 29 -10.32 2.45 -0.96
N GLU A 30 -10.68 2.48 0.32
CA GLU A 30 -10.55 3.67 1.16
C GLU A 30 -9.10 4.12 1.31
N TRP A 31 -8.20 3.16 1.54
CA TRP A 31 -6.77 3.44 1.68
C TRP A 31 -6.20 4.05 0.41
N ALA A 32 -6.47 3.45 -0.75
CA ALA A 32 -5.98 3.93 -2.04
C ALA A 32 -6.53 5.33 -2.36
N THR A 33 -7.82 5.55 -2.17
CA THR A 33 -8.47 6.86 -2.40
C THR A 33 -7.89 7.94 -1.50
N LYS A 34 -7.53 7.60 -0.27
CA LYS A 34 -7.08 8.59 0.74
C LYS A 34 -5.59 8.89 0.66
N TYR A 35 -4.75 7.87 0.43
CA TYR A 35 -3.32 7.98 0.67
C TYR A 35 -2.44 7.73 -0.55
N ARG A 36 -2.91 6.97 -1.56
CA ARG A 36 -2.09 6.63 -2.69
C ARG A 36 -1.90 7.79 -3.65
N TYR A 37 -0.67 7.91 -4.14
CA TYR A 37 -0.29 8.81 -5.22
C TYR A 37 0.34 8.01 -6.36
N LEU A 38 -0.01 8.39 -7.60
CA LEU A 38 0.58 7.87 -8.82
C LEU A 38 1.77 8.75 -9.20
N SER A 39 2.90 8.14 -9.51
CA SER A 39 4.05 8.83 -10.10
C SER A 39 3.86 9.05 -11.60
N THR A 40 4.71 9.89 -12.19
CA THR A 40 4.79 10.08 -13.65
C THR A 40 5.18 8.81 -14.38
N GLU A 41 5.90 7.91 -13.72
CA GLU A 41 6.35 6.62 -14.27
C GLU A 41 5.24 5.57 -14.27
N GLU A 42 4.31 5.64 -13.29
CA GLU A 42 3.19 4.70 -13.20
C GLU A 42 2.02 5.06 -14.13
N ALA A 43 1.78 6.35 -14.36
CA ALA A 43 0.62 6.85 -15.09
C ALA A 43 0.94 8.10 -15.88
N GLY A 44 0.31 8.25 -17.04
CA GLY A 44 0.43 9.45 -17.86
C GLY A 44 -0.09 10.74 -17.20
N LYS A 45 -0.91 10.60 -16.14
CA LYS A 45 -1.35 11.72 -15.29
C LYS A 45 -0.99 11.41 -13.84
N PRO A 46 0.11 11.99 -13.33
CA PRO A 46 0.50 11.82 -11.93
C PRO A 46 -0.49 12.53 -11.02
N GLY A 47 -0.65 12.04 -9.79
CA GLY A 47 -1.52 12.65 -8.82
C GLY A 47 -2.15 11.64 -7.86
N LYS A 48 -3.18 12.07 -7.18
CA LYS A 48 -3.92 11.23 -6.25
C LYS A 48 -4.64 10.11 -7.00
N TYR A 49 -4.57 8.89 -6.47
CA TYR A 49 -5.25 7.74 -7.07
C TYR A 49 -6.76 7.92 -7.07
N ARG A 50 -7.41 7.58 -8.18
CA ARG A 50 -8.84 7.74 -8.39
C ARG A 50 -9.41 6.51 -9.08
N PHE A 51 -10.52 6.00 -8.57
CA PHE A 51 -11.20 4.83 -9.13
C PHE A 51 -12.21 5.17 -10.25
N ASP A 52 -12.54 6.44 -10.46
CA ASP A 52 -13.38 6.87 -11.58
C ASP A 52 -12.79 6.52 -12.96
N VAL A 53 -11.46 6.40 -13.03
CA VAL A 53 -10.75 5.95 -14.25
C VAL A 53 -10.81 4.43 -14.41
N THR A 54 -10.98 3.70 -13.30
CA THR A 54 -11.01 2.22 -13.26
C THR A 54 -12.18 1.69 -12.45
N PRO A 55 -13.44 2.05 -12.81
CA PRO A 55 -14.63 1.71 -12.02
C PRO A 55 -14.85 0.20 -11.91
N HIS A 56 -14.37 -0.57 -12.87
CA HIS A 56 -14.44 -2.03 -12.88
C HIS A 56 -13.62 -2.71 -11.76
N LEU A 57 -12.82 -1.98 -11.00
CA LEU A 57 -12.07 -2.53 -9.86
C LEU A 57 -12.82 -2.40 -8.52
N VAL A 58 -13.88 -1.61 -8.47
CA VAL A 58 -14.61 -1.26 -7.23
C VAL A 58 -16.06 -1.70 -7.19
N TRP A 59 -16.46 -2.60 -8.08
CA TRP A 59 -17.83 -3.15 -8.02
C TRP A 59 -18.03 -4.01 -6.77
N PRO A 60 -19.26 -4.17 -6.28
CA PRO A 60 -19.58 -5.08 -5.19
C PRO A 60 -19.17 -6.54 -5.53
N GLY A 61 -18.47 -7.20 -4.62
CA GLY A 61 -17.89 -8.53 -4.86
C GLY A 61 -16.67 -8.53 -5.78
N GLY A 62 -16.10 -7.36 -6.07
CA GLY A 62 -14.90 -7.23 -6.92
C GLY A 62 -13.60 -7.64 -6.21
N PRO A 63 -12.48 -7.65 -6.95
CA PRO A 63 -11.22 -8.19 -6.45
C PRO A 63 -10.66 -7.43 -5.24
N LEU A 64 -10.92 -6.13 -5.12
CA LEU A 64 -10.44 -5.32 -3.99
C LEU A 64 -11.24 -5.59 -2.71
N GLU A 65 -12.54 -5.82 -2.83
CA GLU A 65 -13.39 -6.20 -1.71
C GLU A 65 -13.06 -7.63 -1.24
N ALA A 66 -12.90 -8.57 -2.18
CA ALA A 66 -12.50 -9.94 -1.89
C ALA A 66 -11.15 -10.03 -1.18
N LEU A 67 -10.18 -9.18 -1.51
CA LEU A 67 -8.88 -9.10 -0.83
C LEU A 67 -8.96 -8.54 0.61
N ASP A 68 -10.03 -7.85 0.94
CA ASP A 68 -10.29 -7.33 2.29
C ASP A 68 -11.14 -8.30 3.14
N ASP A 69 -11.76 -9.32 2.55
CA ASP A 69 -12.57 -10.30 3.26
C ASP A 69 -11.69 -11.38 3.90
N PRO A 70 -11.67 -11.51 5.23
CA PRO A 70 -10.87 -12.51 5.94
C PRO A 70 -11.30 -13.97 5.66
N ASN A 71 -12.47 -14.19 5.08
CA ASN A 71 -12.97 -15.52 4.72
C ASN A 71 -12.56 -15.95 3.30
N VAL A 72 -11.97 -15.06 2.51
CA VAL A 72 -11.51 -15.35 1.16
C VAL A 72 -10.04 -15.75 1.21
N PHE A 73 -9.74 -17.00 0.88
CA PHE A 73 -8.38 -17.55 0.91
C PHE A 73 -7.73 -17.61 -0.48
N GLU A 74 -8.52 -17.55 -1.54
CA GLU A 74 -8.04 -17.63 -2.90
C GLU A 74 -8.86 -16.73 -3.82
N ILE A 75 -8.17 -16.00 -4.71
CA ILE A 75 -8.80 -15.17 -5.74
C ILE A 75 -8.18 -15.50 -7.08
N VAL A 76 -8.99 -16.06 -7.98
CA VAL A 76 -8.58 -16.37 -9.35
C VAL A 76 -9.12 -15.32 -10.30
N GLY A 77 -8.23 -14.53 -10.89
CA GLY A 77 -8.59 -13.43 -11.80
C GLY A 77 -8.37 -13.79 -13.27
N ARG A 78 -9.44 -13.94 -14.05
CA ARG A 78 -9.35 -13.98 -15.52
C ARG A 78 -9.58 -12.56 -16.06
N LYS A 79 -8.56 -11.98 -16.66
CA LYS A 79 -8.58 -10.58 -17.10
C LYS A 79 -7.98 -10.40 -18.49
N SER A 80 -8.40 -9.35 -19.18
CA SER A 80 -7.73 -8.86 -20.39
C SER A 80 -6.42 -8.13 -20.05
N ALA A 81 -5.67 -7.77 -21.08
CA ALA A 81 -4.51 -6.91 -20.91
C ALA A 81 -4.92 -5.48 -20.53
N GLN A 82 -4.02 -4.76 -19.87
CA GLN A 82 -4.13 -3.32 -19.55
C GLN A 82 -5.38 -2.87 -18.77
N VAL A 83 -5.96 -3.74 -17.98
CA VAL A 83 -7.11 -3.41 -17.09
C VAL A 83 -6.67 -2.85 -15.73
N ALA A 84 -5.52 -2.25 -15.64
CA ALA A 84 -4.93 -1.71 -14.41
C ALA A 84 -4.81 -2.72 -13.24
N TRP A 85 -4.79 -4.04 -13.52
CA TRP A 85 -4.73 -5.07 -12.48
C TRP A 85 -3.51 -4.92 -11.59
N THR A 86 -2.33 -4.78 -12.20
CA THR A 86 -1.05 -4.67 -11.48
C THR A 86 -1.00 -3.41 -10.61
N SER A 87 -1.40 -2.27 -11.16
CA SER A 87 -1.39 -1.00 -10.43
C SER A 87 -2.61 -0.88 -9.51
N GLY A 88 -3.80 -1.21 -10.01
CA GLY A 88 -5.07 -0.98 -9.32
C GLY A 88 -5.43 -2.03 -8.28
N VAL A 89 -5.11 -3.31 -8.50
CA VAL A 89 -5.38 -4.37 -7.52
C VAL A 89 -4.13 -4.65 -6.69
N MET A 90 -3.08 -5.18 -7.31
CA MET A 90 -1.86 -5.58 -6.59
C MET A 90 -1.21 -4.39 -5.87
N GLY A 91 -1.00 -3.27 -6.56
CA GLY A 91 -0.35 -2.10 -5.97
C GLY A 91 -1.13 -1.50 -4.80
N ASN A 92 -2.46 -1.42 -4.88
CA ASN A 92 -3.28 -0.91 -3.77
C ASN A 92 -3.29 -1.86 -2.57
N ALA A 93 -3.39 -3.17 -2.81
CA ALA A 93 -3.34 -4.18 -1.76
C ALA A 93 -1.99 -4.16 -1.03
N ILE A 94 -0.88 -4.22 -1.77
CA ILE A 94 0.48 -4.16 -1.22
C ILE A 94 0.68 -2.87 -0.43
N GLY A 95 0.25 -1.74 -0.97
CA GLY A 95 0.38 -0.46 -0.30
C GLY A 95 -0.36 -0.40 1.04
N LYS A 96 -1.60 -0.91 1.09
CA LYS A 96 -2.38 -1.00 2.33
C LYS A 96 -1.70 -1.93 3.34
N TRP A 97 -1.26 -3.10 2.92
CA TRP A 97 -0.62 -4.06 3.81
C TRP A 97 0.69 -3.51 4.39
N ILE A 98 1.53 -2.88 3.59
CA ILE A 98 2.74 -2.21 4.12
C ILE A 98 2.38 -1.12 5.14
N ASP A 99 1.29 -0.37 4.91
CA ASP A 99 0.93 0.76 5.77
C ASP A 99 0.17 0.39 7.02
N LEU A 100 -0.83 -0.47 6.93
CA LEU A 100 -1.79 -0.72 8.01
C LEU A 100 -1.68 -2.13 8.62
N ASP A 101 -1.27 -3.12 7.83
CA ASP A 101 -1.22 -4.52 8.25
C ASP A 101 0.06 -5.19 7.72
N PRO A 102 1.23 -4.84 8.29
CA PRO A 102 2.51 -5.36 7.82
C PRO A 102 2.57 -6.89 7.96
N SER A 103 2.54 -7.58 6.83
CA SER A 103 2.62 -9.04 6.72
C SER A 103 3.61 -9.44 5.63
N PRO A 104 4.17 -10.65 5.69
CA PRO A 104 5.00 -11.19 4.62
C PRO A 104 4.20 -11.28 3.30
N ILE A 105 4.75 -10.73 2.22
CA ILE A 105 4.12 -10.74 0.89
C ILE A 105 5.07 -11.43 -0.07
N LEU A 106 4.60 -12.51 -0.73
CA LEU A 106 5.32 -13.19 -1.79
C LEU A 106 4.64 -12.91 -3.13
N ILE A 107 5.39 -12.40 -4.10
CA ILE A 107 4.92 -12.16 -5.46
C ILE A 107 5.76 -13.03 -6.40
N LEU A 108 5.10 -13.90 -7.16
CA LEU A 108 5.74 -14.80 -8.11
C LEU A 108 5.52 -14.31 -9.54
N PHE A 109 6.58 -14.36 -10.33
CA PHE A 109 6.57 -14.08 -11.75
C PHE A 109 7.15 -15.25 -12.54
N PRO A 110 6.72 -15.47 -13.79
CA PRO A 110 7.24 -16.57 -14.62
C PRO A 110 8.74 -16.43 -14.96
N LYS A 111 9.27 -15.21 -14.94
CA LYS A 111 10.68 -14.92 -15.26
C LYS A 111 11.27 -13.94 -14.24
N ALA A 112 12.54 -14.11 -13.91
CA ALA A 112 13.24 -13.23 -12.97
C ALA A 112 13.31 -11.77 -13.47
N GLU A 113 13.48 -11.56 -14.78
CA GLU A 113 13.49 -10.22 -15.39
C GLU A 113 12.16 -9.51 -15.18
N ALA A 114 11.03 -10.20 -15.31
CA ALA A 114 9.70 -9.63 -15.06
C ALA A 114 9.51 -9.22 -13.60
N ALA A 115 10.06 -9.98 -12.65
CA ALA A 115 10.04 -9.63 -11.26
C ALA A 115 10.89 -8.36 -10.98
N LYS A 116 12.11 -8.28 -11.52
CA LYS A 116 12.97 -7.10 -11.41
C LYS A 116 12.31 -5.87 -12.02
N GLN A 117 11.75 -6.01 -13.22
CA GLN A 117 11.03 -4.94 -13.90
C GLN A 117 9.82 -4.44 -13.09
N TYR A 118 9.01 -5.35 -12.55
CA TYR A 118 7.88 -4.97 -11.70
C TYR A 118 8.30 -4.15 -10.49
N VAL A 119 9.38 -4.57 -9.82
CA VAL A 119 9.90 -3.84 -8.65
C VAL A 119 10.35 -2.44 -9.06
N ALA A 120 11.18 -2.33 -10.11
CA ALA A 120 11.78 -1.06 -10.54
C ALA A 120 10.76 -0.09 -11.13
N GLU A 121 9.83 -0.58 -11.97
CA GLU A 121 8.92 0.28 -12.73
C GLU A 121 7.57 0.53 -12.04
N LYS A 122 7.17 -0.32 -11.10
CA LYS A 122 5.85 -0.22 -10.47
C LYS A 122 5.93 -0.07 -8.95
N LEU A 123 6.64 -0.95 -8.25
CA LEU A 123 6.62 -0.99 -6.80
C LEU A 123 7.43 0.17 -6.18
N GLU A 124 8.65 0.38 -6.62
CA GLU A 124 9.50 1.47 -6.10
C GLU A 124 8.93 2.86 -6.38
N PRO A 125 8.48 3.19 -7.61
CA PRO A 125 7.84 4.47 -7.88
C PRO A 125 6.57 4.70 -7.05
N MET A 126 5.75 3.67 -6.85
CA MET A 126 4.57 3.73 -5.99
C MET A 126 4.92 4.07 -4.54
N ILE A 127 5.93 3.40 -3.98
CA ILE A 127 6.41 3.65 -2.62
C ILE A 127 6.98 5.07 -2.50
N ALA A 128 7.78 5.49 -3.48
CA ALA A 128 8.38 6.82 -3.49
C ALA A 128 7.34 7.95 -3.60
N ALA A 129 6.31 7.77 -4.44
CA ALA A 129 5.25 8.75 -4.64
C ALA A 129 4.30 8.84 -3.43
N THR A 130 4.05 7.72 -2.75
CA THR A 130 3.11 7.67 -1.64
C THR A 130 3.79 8.02 -0.31
N LYS A 131 3.56 9.25 0.18
CA LYS A 131 4.22 9.81 1.38
C LYS A 131 4.20 8.89 2.61
N ARG A 132 3.11 8.12 2.82
CA ARG A 132 3.00 7.20 3.95
C ARG A 132 3.92 5.99 3.80
N LEU A 133 3.99 5.41 2.61
CA LEU A 133 4.85 4.26 2.32
C LEU A 133 6.33 4.65 2.38
N ARG A 134 6.71 5.78 1.78
CA ARG A 134 8.07 6.31 1.81
C ARG A 134 8.64 6.49 3.22
N LYS A 135 7.77 6.76 4.22
CA LYS A 135 8.18 6.89 5.62
C LYS A 135 8.41 5.56 6.31
N LYS A 136 7.83 4.47 5.80
CA LYS A 136 7.88 3.14 6.41
C LYS A 136 8.89 2.21 5.74
N VAL A 137 9.17 2.43 4.46
CA VAL A 137 10.04 1.58 3.66
C VAL A 137 11.36 2.30 3.40
N ASP A 138 12.46 1.72 3.85
CA ASP A 138 13.79 2.19 3.49
C ASP A 138 14.23 1.60 2.15
N LEU A 139 14.08 2.39 1.09
CA LEU A 139 14.48 2.00 -0.26
C LEU A 139 16.02 1.94 -0.44
N ARG A 140 16.81 2.51 0.47
CA ARG A 140 18.29 2.50 0.39
C ARG A 140 18.86 1.15 0.78
N SER A 141 18.30 0.52 1.79
CA SER A 141 18.71 -0.80 2.27
C SER A 141 18.61 -1.87 1.19
N ARG A 142 17.60 -1.78 0.32
CA ARG A 142 17.36 -2.72 -0.78
C ARG A 142 18.43 -2.66 -1.89
N LYS A 143 18.94 -1.48 -2.21
CA LYS A 143 19.99 -1.31 -3.22
C LYS A 143 21.34 -1.89 -2.80
N LEU A 144 21.58 -2.03 -1.50
CA LEU A 144 22.76 -2.68 -0.95
C LEU A 144 22.69 -4.20 -1.08
N GLN A 145 21.53 -4.80 -0.86
CA GLN A 145 21.33 -6.25 -0.98
C GLN A 145 21.47 -6.75 -2.43
N GLN A 146 20.97 -6.01 -3.42
CA GLN A 146 21.13 -6.34 -4.85
C GLN A 146 22.58 -6.26 -5.35
N ARG A 147 23.48 -5.58 -4.65
CA ARG A 147 24.92 -5.51 -5.00
C ARG A 147 25.77 -6.67 -4.45
N GLN A 148 25.24 -7.45 -3.53
CA GLN A 148 25.96 -8.58 -2.92
C GLN A 148 25.73 -9.93 -3.65
N ASP A 149 24.78 -9.98 -4.58
CA ASP A 149 24.40 -11.21 -5.31
C ASP A 149 25.05 -11.30 -6.71
N PHE A 150 26.22 -10.64 -6.93
CA PHE A 150 27.02 -10.76 -8.15
C PHE A 150 28.47 -11.14 -7.82
#